data_b3507d8d88e1117a23d4a043db530913
#
_entry.id   b3507d8d88e1117a23d4a043db530913
#
_cell.length_a   1.000
_cell.length_b   1.000
_cell.length_c   1.000
_cell.angle_alpha   90.00
_cell.angle_beta   90.00
_cell.angle_gamma   90.00
#
_symmetry.space_group_name_H-M   'P 1'
#
loop_
_entity.id
_entity.type
_entity.pdbx_description
1 polymer ?
#
loop_
_entity_poly.entity_id
_entity_poly.type
_entity_poly.pdbx_seq_one_letter_code
_entity_poly.pdbx_strand_id
1 'polypeptide(L)'
;RFNKQLNNKNYNFRYKNDFITYPTDIFSKTLLNLINKIRTDPQSYIRIIEEEKKKIIKDRYGRLIYNGRLKVALNKGEAAFNDAIDFLGNIYPMEELEFNQLIAIECPETEDEIKNVNYISSKLVNMINNGILINSYWRDIINDPEICFLLMIVDDICYKSGKRRKDILNPNMKYIGISSKEINGKFACFVTLSSSL
;
A
#
# COMPACT_ATOMS: atom_id res chain seq x y z
N ARG A 1 -63.16 5.50 -4.88
CA ARG A 1 -62.33 4.74 -3.89
C ARG A 1 -61.37 3.86 -4.70
N PHE A 2 -60.11 4.34 -4.85
CA PHE A 2 -59.03 3.55 -5.46
C PHE A 2 -58.04 3.13 -4.35
N ASN A 3 -58.08 1.85 -3.98
CA ASN A 3 -57.07 1.22 -3.14
C ASN A 3 -55.86 0.93 -4.03
N LYS A 4 -54.74 1.67 -3.88
CA LYS A 4 -53.44 1.26 -4.36
C LYS A 4 -52.78 0.37 -3.30
N GLN A 5 -52.73 -0.92 -3.57
CA GLN A 5 -51.87 -1.86 -2.85
C GLN A 5 -50.43 -1.57 -3.23
N LEU A 6 -49.64 -1.06 -2.30
CA LEU A 6 -48.17 -0.96 -2.39
C LEU A 6 -47.60 -2.36 -2.14
N ASN A 7 -47.17 -3.03 -3.21
CA ASN A 7 -46.38 -4.25 -3.12
C ASN A 7 -44.98 -3.89 -2.59
N ASN A 8 -44.79 -4.10 -1.29
CA ASN A 8 -43.45 -4.15 -0.69
C ASN A 8 -42.71 -5.40 -1.19
N LYS A 9 -41.95 -5.29 -2.27
CA LYS A 9 -40.95 -6.28 -2.60
C LYS A 9 -39.78 -6.11 -1.63
N ASN A 10 -39.79 -6.89 -0.56
CA ASN A 10 -38.61 -7.13 0.26
C ASN A 10 -37.53 -7.79 -0.61
N TYR A 11 -36.60 -6.99 -1.13
CA TYR A 11 -35.35 -7.50 -1.67
C TYR A 11 -34.47 -7.95 -0.50
N ASN A 12 -34.64 -9.21 -0.09
CA ASN A 12 -33.65 -9.90 0.73
C ASN A 12 -32.39 -10.10 -0.13
N PHE A 13 -31.50 -9.12 -0.15
CA PHE A 13 -30.12 -9.32 -0.57
C PHE A 13 -29.48 -10.25 0.46
N ARG A 14 -29.54 -11.56 0.23
CA ARG A 14 -28.60 -12.48 0.83
C ARG A 14 -27.23 -12.17 0.21
N TYR A 15 -26.47 -11.30 0.88
CA TYR A 15 -25.04 -11.27 0.65
C TYR A 15 -24.50 -12.64 1.06
N LYS A 16 -24.16 -13.48 0.09
CA LYS A 16 -23.21 -14.54 0.31
C LYS A 16 -21.92 -13.84 0.70
N ASN A 17 -21.62 -13.82 1.99
CA ASN A 17 -20.37 -13.29 2.54
C ASN A 17 -19.22 -14.25 2.23
N ASP A 18 -18.88 -14.39 0.96
CA ASP A 18 -17.56 -14.85 0.57
C ASP A 18 -16.64 -13.63 0.65
N PHE A 19 -16.29 -13.23 1.89
CA PHE A 19 -15.27 -12.19 2.08
C PHE A 19 -13.98 -12.73 1.49
N ILE A 20 -13.46 -12.05 0.46
CA ILE A 20 -12.14 -12.31 -0.06
C ILE A 20 -11.17 -11.88 1.04
N THR A 21 -10.59 -12.86 1.71
CA THR A 21 -9.66 -12.66 2.83
C THR A 21 -8.22 -12.56 2.38
N TYR A 22 -7.97 -12.56 1.06
CA TYR A 22 -6.64 -12.48 0.48
C TYR A 22 -6.66 -11.77 -0.88
N PRO A 23 -5.63 -10.97 -1.24
CA PRO A 23 -5.58 -10.34 -2.57
C PRO A 23 -5.62 -11.38 -3.69
N THR A 24 -6.20 -11.04 -4.81
CA THR A 24 -6.37 -11.98 -5.94
C THR A 24 -5.15 -11.99 -6.87
N ASP A 25 -4.47 -10.86 -7.04
CA ASP A 25 -3.31 -10.73 -7.92
C ASP A 25 -1.99 -11.05 -7.21
N ILE A 26 -1.00 -11.50 -7.99
CA ILE A 26 0.31 -11.96 -7.48
C ILE A 26 1.09 -10.82 -6.82
N PHE A 27 1.05 -9.61 -7.40
CA PHE A 27 1.77 -8.45 -6.87
C PHE A 27 1.27 -8.12 -5.46
N SER A 28 -0.05 -7.96 -5.30
CA SER A 28 -0.68 -7.63 -4.01
C SER A 28 -0.46 -8.72 -2.97
N LYS A 29 -0.49 -10.00 -3.37
CA LYS A 29 -0.15 -11.13 -2.49
C LYS A 29 1.28 -11.05 -1.99
N THR A 30 2.23 -10.83 -2.90
CA THR A 30 3.64 -10.74 -2.56
C THR A 30 3.90 -9.55 -1.63
N LEU A 31 3.30 -8.39 -1.95
CA LEU A 31 3.44 -7.17 -1.14
C LEU A 31 2.88 -7.38 0.28
N LEU A 32 1.70 -7.99 0.42
CA LEU A 32 1.13 -8.32 1.72
C LEU A 32 2.04 -9.22 2.55
N ASN A 33 2.58 -10.27 1.94
CA ASN A 33 3.49 -11.19 2.61
C ASN A 33 4.77 -10.49 3.09
N LEU A 34 5.34 -9.59 2.28
CA LEU A 34 6.52 -8.80 2.67
C LEU A 34 6.21 -7.84 3.82
N ILE A 35 5.05 -7.19 3.78
CA ILE A 35 4.58 -6.30 4.85
C ILE A 35 4.39 -7.10 6.16
N ASN A 36 3.76 -8.25 6.10
CA ASN A 36 3.53 -9.06 7.31
C ASN A 36 4.83 -9.66 7.85
N LYS A 37 5.74 -10.06 6.96
CA LYS A 37 7.06 -10.54 7.38
C LYS A 37 7.87 -9.49 8.14
N ILE A 38 7.91 -8.23 7.67
CA ILE A 38 8.62 -7.16 8.40
C ILE A 38 7.91 -6.77 9.70
N ARG A 39 6.60 -6.94 9.80
CA ARG A 39 5.86 -6.69 11.05
C ARG A 39 6.19 -7.73 12.10
N THR A 40 6.28 -9.00 11.73
CA THR A 40 6.58 -10.10 12.66
C THR A 40 8.08 -10.22 12.98
N ASP A 41 8.96 -9.79 12.08
CA ASP A 41 10.42 -9.81 12.27
C ASP A 41 11.08 -8.60 11.61
N PRO A 42 10.97 -7.40 12.21
CA PRO A 42 11.48 -6.17 11.60
C PRO A 42 12.99 -6.15 11.45
N GLN A 43 13.73 -6.76 12.36
CA GLN A 43 15.19 -6.74 12.35
C GLN A 43 15.78 -7.61 11.25
N SER A 44 15.09 -8.68 10.82
CA SER A 44 15.55 -9.52 9.70
C SER A 44 15.71 -8.74 8.40
N TYR A 45 15.00 -7.60 8.26
CA TYR A 45 15.03 -6.78 7.05
C TYR A 45 16.20 -5.77 7.02
N ILE A 46 16.86 -5.52 8.15
CA ILE A 46 17.99 -4.58 8.25
C ILE A 46 19.09 -4.96 7.28
N ARG A 47 19.52 -6.23 7.30
CA ARG A 47 20.57 -6.72 6.39
C ARG A 47 20.21 -6.53 4.91
N ILE A 48 18.96 -6.73 4.56
CA ILE A 48 18.48 -6.53 3.17
C ILE A 48 18.64 -5.05 2.79
N ILE A 49 18.22 -4.12 3.67
CA ILE A 49 18.36 -2.68 3.42
C ILE A 49 19.83 -2.26 3.32
N GLU A 50 20.71 -2.81 4.14
CA GLU A 50 22.14 -2.56 4.07
C GLU A 50 22.75 -2.98 2.73
N GLU A 51 22.38 -4.16 2.22
CA GLU A 51 22.84 -4.65 0.91
C GLU A 51 22.26 -3.79 -0.24
N GLU A 52 20.99 -3.43 -0.16
CA GLU A 52 20.36 -2.59 -1.17
C GLU A 52 20.93 -1.14 -1.17
N LYS A 53 21.30 -0.61 -0.01
CA LYS A 53 21.97 0.68 0.13
C LYS A 53 23.28 0.77 -0.69
N LYS A 54 24.05 -0.31 -0.78
CA LYS A 54 25.29 -0.36 -1.57
C LYS A 54 25.09 -0.14 -3.06
N LYS A 55 23.86 -0.25 -3.56
CA LYS A 55 23.49 -0.03 -4.96
C LYS A 55 23.17 1.43 -5.28
N ILE A 56 23.34 2.34 -4.32
CA ILE A 56 23.13 3.76 -4.55
C ILE A 56 24.35 4.31 -5.28
N ILE A 57 24.13 5.00 -6.39
CA ILE A 57 25.15 5.63 -7.22
C ILE A 57 24.79 7.09 -7.47
N LYS A 58 25.79 7.88 -7.91
CA LYS A 58 25.54 9.20 -8.51
C LYS A 58 25.55 9.05 -10.03
N ASP A 59 24.56 9.63 -10.69
CA ASP A 59 24.58 9.72 -12.15
C ASP A 59 25.57 10.83 -12.63
N ARG A 60 25.69 10.99 -13.94
CA ARG A 60 26.57 12.01 -14.55
C ARG A 60 26.21 13.44 -14.17
N TYR A 61 25.04 13.69 -13.63
CA TYR A 61 24.58 14.99 -13.16
C TYR A 61 24.63 15.12 -11.63
N GLY A 62 25.23 14.15 -10.93
CA GLY A 62 25.34 14.13 -9.48
C GLY A 62 24.04 13.76 -8.74
N ARG A 63 22.99 13.33 -9.45
CA ARG A 63 21.73 12.91 -8.82
C ARG A 63 21.90 11.50 -8.21
N LEU A 64 21.31 11.30 -7.05
CA LEU A 64 21.31 10.01 -6.37
C LEU A 64 20.33 9.06 -7.08
N ILE A 65 20.81 7.88 -7.44
CA ILE A 65 20.05 6.83 -8.13
C ILE A 65 20.24 5.53 -7.38
N TYR A 66 19.14 4.89 -6.97
CA TYR A 66 19.15 3.48 -6.64
C TYR A 66 19.28 2.68 -7.94
N ASN A 67 20.34 1.87 -8.06
CA ASN A 67 20.69 1.10 -9.25
C ASN A 67 20.61 -0.40 -8.98
N GLY A 68 19.49 -0.85 -8.46
CA GLY A 68 19.16 -2.27 -8.27
C GLY A 68 18.50 -2.88 -9.51
N ARG A 69 17.52 -3.75 -9.32
CA ARG A 69 16.73 -4.33 -10.43
C ARG A 69 15.96 -3.28 -11.22
N LEU A 70 15.57 -2.20 -10.57
CA LEU A 70 15.02 -1.00 -11.21
C LEU A 70 15.89 0.19 -10.87
N LYS A 71 15.94 1.17 -11.78
CA LYS A 71 16.63 2.45 -11.53
C LYS A 71 15.61 3.45 -10.99
N VAL A 72 15.82 3.92 -9.77
CA VAL A 72 14.91 4.86 -9.11
C VAL A 72 15.70 6.08 -8.63
N ALA A 73 15.25 7.28 -9.01
CA ALA A 73 15.80 8.52 -8.50
C ALA A 73 15.49 8.67 -7.01
N LEU A 74 16.50 9.04 -6.23
CA LEU A 74 16.39 9.22 -4.80
C LEU A 74 16.55 10.71 -4.45
N ASN A 75 15.89 11.13 -3.36
CA ASN A 75 16.01 12.49 -2.83
C ASN A 75 17.10 12.59 -1.76
N LYS A 76 17.07 11.70 -0.77
CA LYS A 76 17.98 11.67 0.38
C LYS A 76 19.05 10.59 0.27
N GLY A 77 18.81 9.58 -0.59
CA GLY A 77 19.74 8.49 -0.83
C GLY A 77 20.07 7.73 0.45
N GLU A 78 21.37 7.56 0.75
CA GLU A 78 21.83 6.77 1.90
C GLU A 78 21.23 7.23 3.24
N ALA A 79 20.91 8.51 3.40
CA ALA A 79 20.32 9.01 4.64
C ALA A 79 18.94 8.40 4.91
N ALA A 80 18.12 8.19 3.88
CA ALA A 80 16.82 7.54 4.03
C ALA A 80 16.95 6.05 4.39
N PHE A 81 17.95 5.36 3.81
CA PHE A 81 18.27 3.97 4.13
C PHE A 81 18.74 3.83 5.57
N ASN A 82 19.64 4.71 6.05
CA ASN A 82 20.10 4.70 7.42
C ASN A 82 18.95 4.97 8.40
N ASP A 83 18.08 5.93 8.12
CA ASP A 83 16.88 6.22 8.93
C ASP A 83 15.94 5.00 9.00
N ALA A 84 15.83 4.22 7.92
CA ALA A 84 15.06 2.98 7.92
C ALA A 84 15.72 1.89 8.78
N ILE A 85 17.04 1.72 8.69
CA ILE A 85 17.81 0.76 9.49
C ILE A 85 17.68 1.09 10.99
N ASP A 86 17.90 2.35 11.35
CA ASP A 86 17.80 2.82 12.73
C ASP A 86 16.39 2.60 13.29
N PHE A 87 15.36 2.91 12.50
CA PHE A 87 13.97 2.68 12.89
C PHE A 87 13.68 1.20 13.13
N LEU A 88 14.10 0.31 12.21
CA LEU A 88 13.86 -1.13 12.34
C LEU A 88 14.63 -1.75 13.52
N GLY A 89 15.81 -1.21 13.85
CA GLY A 89 16.60 -1.64 15.01
C GLY A 89 15.93 -1.35 16.37
N ASN A 90 15.02 -0.37 16.40
CA ASN A 90 14.37 0.10 17.61
C ASN A 90 12.88 -0.28 17.73
N ILE A 91 12.36 -1.09 16.80
CA ILE A 91 10.96 -1.50 16.83
C ILE A 91 10.83 -2.98 17.21
N TYR A 92 9.77 -3.30 17.94
CA TYR A 92 9.46 -4.67 18.34
C TYR A 92 8.56 -5.37 17.30
N PRO A 93 8.62 -6.71 17.21
CA PRO A 93 7.65 -7.50 16.45
C PRO A 93 6.22 -7.15 16.83
N MET A 94 5.33 -7.18 15.85
CA MET A 94 3.91 -6.89 16.02
C MET A 94 3.05 -7.85 15.18
N GLU A 95 1.74 -7.86 15.42
CA GLU A 95 0.81 -8.71 14.70
C GLU A 95 0.78 -8.39 13.20
N GLU A 96 0.49 -9.42 12.41
CA GLU A 96 0.24 -9.28 10.98
C GLU A 96 -0.99 -8.40 10.72
N LEU A 97 -1.01 -7.75 9.55
CA LEU A 97 -2.20 -7.08 9.05
C LEU A 97 -3.11 -8.11 8.36
N GLU A 98 -4.38 -8.01 8.66
CA GLU A 98 -5.41 -8.78 7.98
C GLU A 98 -5.84 -8.06 6.69
N PHE A 99 -5.81 -8.79 5.57
CA PHE A 99 -6.33 -8.23 4.33
C PHE A 99 -7.84 -8.08 4.39
N ASN A 100 -8.34 -6.91 3.99
CA ASN A 100 -9.76 -6.69 3.90
C ASN A 100 -10.14 -5.98 2.59
N GLN A 101 -11.01 -6.64 1.82
CA GLN A 101 -11.47 -6.14 0.52
C GLN A 101 -12.27 -4.84 0.63
N LEU A 102 -12.96 -4.59 1.74
CA LEU A 102 -13.78 -3.38 1.92
C LEU A 102 -12.95 -2.10 1.93
N ILE A 103 -11.69 -2.20 2.38
CA ILE A 103 -10.76 -1.06 2.39
C ILE A 103 -9.79 -1.07 1.20
N ALA A 104 -9.85 -2.07 0.32
CA ALA A 104 -9.06 -2.07 -0.91
C ALA A 104 -9.66 -1.10 -1.93
N ILE A 105 -8.86 -0.14 -2.40
CA ILE A 105 -9.28 0.77 -3.47
C ILE A 105 -9.37 -0.02 -4.77
N GLU A 106 -10.52 0.03 -5.45
CA GLU A 106 -10.64 -0.55 -6.78
C GLU A 106 -9.61 0.05 -7.73
N CYS A 107 -8.98 -0.81 -8.52
CA CYS A 107 -8.04 -0.33 -9.53
C CYS A 107 -8.76 0.42 -10.65
N PRO A 108 -8.12 1.44 -11.25
CA PRO A 108 -8.62 2.12 -12.42
C PRO A 108 -8.90 1.16 -13.58
N GLU A 109 -9.85 1.51 -14.42
CA GLU A 109 -10.15 0.76 -15.65
C GLU A 109 -9.45 1.33 -16.88
N THR A 110 -9.01 2.59 -16.81
CA THR A 110 -8.38 3.31 -17.92
C THR A 110 -7.04 3.92 -17.53
N GLU A 111 -6.17 4.17 -18.52
CA GLU A 111 -4.89 4.84 -18.31
C GLU A 111 -5.06 6.29 -17.80
N ASP A 112 -6.10 6.97 -18.22
CA ASP A 112 -6.37 8.35 -17.78
C ASP A 112 -6.77 8.39 -16.29
N GLU A 113 -7.51 7.39 -15.81
CA GLU A 113 -7.79 7.25 -14.38
C GLU A 113 -6.53 6.94 -13.59
N ILE A 114 -5.59 6.13 -14.14
CA ILE A 114 -4.28 5.90 -13.48
C ILE A 114 -3.52 7.22 -13.29
N LYS A 115 -3.57 8.12 -14.27
CA LYS A 115 -2.92 9.43 -14.22
C LYS A 115 -3.66 10.44 -13.34
N ASN A 116 -4.95 10.21 -13.09
CA ASN A 116 -5.78 11.15 -12.35
C ASN A 116 -5.40 11.15 -10.85
N VAL A 117 -4.82 12.24 -10.40
CA VAL A 117 -4.43 12.42 -8.98
C VAL A 117 -5.61 12.42 -8.02
N ASN A 118 -6.81 12.74 -8.50
CA ASN A 118 -8.04 12.76 -7.69
C ASN A 118 -8.72 11.38 -7.60
N TYR A 119 -8.25 10.38 -8.35
CA TYR A 119 -8.87 9.05 -8.37
C TYR A 119 -8.94 8.44 -6.95
N ILE A 120 -7.82 8.42 -6.25
CA ILE A 120 -7.76 7.92 -4.87
C ILE A 120 -8.71 8.71 -3.98
N SER A 121 -8.67 10.04 -4.05
CA SER A 121 -9.49 10.90 -3.18
C SER A 121 -10.97 10.62 -3.34
N SER A 122 -11.46 10.41 -4.57
CA SER A 122 -12.87 10.10 -4.83
C SER A 122 -13.28 8.74 -4.24
N LYS A 123 -12.44 7.71 -4.37
CA LYS A 123 -12.70 6.38 -3.79
C LYS A 123 -12.69 6.42 -2.27
N LEU A 124 -11.74 7.13 -1.67
CA LEU A 124 -11.66 7.29 -0.21
C LEU A 124 -12.87 8.04 0.36
N VAL A 125 -13.32 9.11 -0.30
CA VAL A 125 -14.52 9.83 0.12
C VAL A 125 -15.74 8.88 0.15
N ASN A 126 -15.89 8.03 -0.87
CA ASN A 126 -16.97 7.04 -0.88
C ASN A 126 -16.86 6.03 0.28
N MET A 127 -15.66 5.54 0.58
CA MET A 127 -15.43 4.62 1.71
C MET A 127 -15.79 5.29 3.04
N ILE A 128 -15.31 6.51 3.27
CA ILE A 128 -15.58 7.28 4.50
C ILE A 128 -17.08 7.59 4.65
N ASN A 129 -17.75 7.96 3.57
CA ASN A 129 -19.20 8.20 3.57
C ASN A 129 -20.02 6.95 3.90
N ASN A 130 -19.47 5.76 3.63
CA ASN A 130 -20.04 4.47 4.01
C ASN A 130 -19.60 3.98 5.41
N GLY A 131 -18.95 4.84 6.19
CA GLY A 131 -18.56 4.54 7.57
C GLY A 131 -17.26 3.75 7.70
N ILE A 132 -16.48 3.58 6.63
CA ILE A 132 -15.21 2.85 6.64
C ILE A 132 -14.10 3.78 7.14
N LEU A 133 -13.38 3.37 8.18
CA LEU A 133 -12.23 4.11 8.69
C LEU A 133 -10.98 3.83 7.85
N ILE A 134 -10.36 4.86 7.31
CA ILE A 134 -9.06 4.79 6.64
C ILE A 134 -8.07 5.69 7.38
N ASN A 135 -7.07 5.09 8.00
CA ASN A 135 -6.04 5.81 8.76
C ASN A 135 -4.90 6.31 7.86
N SER A 136 -4.55 5.53 6.84
CA SER A 136 -3.48 5.87 5.91
C SER A 136 -3.72 5.27 4.55
N TYR A 137 -3.22 5.94 3.51
CA TYR A 137 -3.30 5.45 2.14
C TYR A 137 -2.17 6.04 1.28
N TRP A 138 -1.81 5.33 0.23
CA TRP A 138 -0.91 5.82 -0.83
C TRP A 138 -1.07 5.04 -2.12
N ARG A 139 -0.51 5.61 -3.18
CA ARG A 139 -0.36 4.97 -4.48
C ARG A 139 1.13 4.77 -4.78
N ASP A 140 1.45 3.67 -5.43
CA ASP A 140 2.76 3.41 -6.04
C ASP A 140 2.62 3.05 -7.51
N ILE A 141 3.71 3.19 -8.27
CA ILE A 141 3.75 2.93 -9.71
C ILE A 141 4.84 1.92 -10.10
N ILE A 142 5.47 1.30 -9.11
CA ILE A 142 6.57 0.36 -9.32
C ILE A 142 6.00 -1.05 -9.47
N ASN A 143 6.12 -1.60 -10.68
CA ASN A 143 5.67 -2.96 -11.01
C ASN A 143 6.73 -4.02 -10.65
N ASP A 144 7.20 -3.98 -9.41
CA ASP A 144 8.06 -4.99 -8.79
C ASP A 144 7.75 -4.94 -7.29
N PRO A 145 7.10 -5.97 -6.72
CA PRO A 145 6.60 -5.90 -5.35
C PRO A 145 7.72 -5.80 -4.31
N GLU A 146 8.90 -6.38 -4.58
CA GLU A 146 10.02 -6.31 -3.63
C GLU A 146 10.68 -4.93 -3.65
N ILE A 147 10.85 -4.32 -4.84
CA ILE A 147 11.36 -2.94 -4.94
C ILE A 147 10.34 -1.93 -4.44
N CYS A 148 9.06 -2.13 -4.75
CA CYS A 148 7.97 -1.31 -4.21
C CYS A 148 7.98 -1.34 -2.68
N PHE A 149 8.07 -2.52 -2.08
CA PHE A 149 8.16 -2.71 -0.63
C PHE A 149 9.43 -2.06 -0.03
N LEU A 150 10.60 -2.31 -0.63
CA LEU A 150 11.85 -1.67 -0.20
C LEU A 150 11.71 -0.15 -0.12
N LEU A 151 11.17 0.46 -1.18
CA LEU A 151 11.00 1.90 -1.25
C LEU A 151 9.90 2.44 -0.32
N MET A 152 8.89 1.64 0.01
CA MET A 152 7.92 1.96 1.07
C MET A 152 8.60 2.01 2.45
N ILE A 153 9.50 1.07 2.73
CA ILE A 153 10.20 1.00 4.02
C ILE A 153 11.29 2.07 4.11
N VAL A 154 12.09 2.27 3.07
CA VAL A 154 13.07 3.35 3.02
C VAL A 154 12.39 4.72 3.01
N ASP A 155 11.31 4.86 2.27
CA ASP A 155 10.44 6.04 2.16
C ASP A 155 11.20 7.35 1.83
N ASP A 156 12.12 7.25 0.87
CA ASP A 156 12.93 8.37 0.40
C ASP A 156 12.12 9.45 -0.34
N ILE A 157 10.98 9.05 -0.94
CA ILE A 157 10.16 9.90 -1.81
C ILE A 157 9.21 10.79 -1.01
N CYS A 158 8.86 10.41 0.21
CA CYS A 158 7.86 11.12 1.00
C CYS A 158 8.42 12.38 1.65
N TYR A 159 7.71 13.52 1.53
CA TYR A 159 8.06 14.79 2.18
C TYR A 159 8.26 14.65 3.70
N LYS A 160 7.43 13.82 4.34
CA LYS A 160 7.60 13.41 5.75
C LYS A 160 8.35 12.08 5.77
N SER A 161 9.66 12.14 6.00
CA SER A 161 10.54 10.98 6.05
C SER A 161 9.97 9.84 6.90
N GLY A 162 9.90 8.68 6.31
CA GLY A 162 9.47 7.46 6.99
C GLY A 162 7.97 7.37 7.29
N LYS A 163 7.10 8.19 6.68
CA LYS A 163 5.65 8.12 6.96
C LYS A 163 5.06 6.76 6.59
N ARG A 164 5.34 6.25 5.38
CA ARG A 164 4.83 4.94 4.93
C ARG A 164 5.33 3.82 5.83
N ARG A 165 6.62 3.82 6.17
CA ARG A 165 7.22 2.88 7.11
C ARG A 165 6.53 2.94 8.48
N LYS A 166 6.33 4.14 9.04
CA LYS A 166 5.67 4.34 10.32
C LYS A 166 4.21 3.88 10.30
N ASP A 167 3.51 4.08 9.20
CA ASP A 167 2.13 3.63 9.04
C ASP A 167 2.06 2.09 8.96
N ILE A 168 2.92 1.46 8.14
CA ILE A 168 3.00 -0.01 7.99
C ILE A 168 3.37 -0.68 9.33
N LEU A 169 4.30 -0.08 10.07
CA LEU A 169 4.84 -0.61 11.32
C LEU A 169 4.20 0.05 12.55
N ASN A 170 2.96 0.48 12.42
CA ASN A 170 2.15 0.96 13.53
C ASN A 170 1.38 -0.22 14.15
N PRO A 171 1.59 -0.54 15.44
CA PRO A 171 0.90 -1.66 16.09
C PRO A 171 -0.62 -1.50 16.19
N ASN A 172 -1.13 -0.26 16.07
CA ASN A 172 -2.57 -0.01 16.09
C ASN A 172 -3.25 -0.34 14.74
N MET A 173 -2.50 -0.50 13.65
CA MET A 173 -3.08 -0.92 12.37
C MET A 173 -3.35 -2.41 12.40
N LYS A 174 -4.57 -2.79 11.97
CA LYS A 174 -5.06 -4.18 11.97
C LYS A 174 -5.39 -4.68 10.58
N TYR A 175 -5.88 -3.79 9.73
CA TYR A 175 -6.39 -4.14 8.41
C TYR A 175 -5.61 -3.43 7.31
N ILE A 176 -5.47 -4.14 6.19
CA ILE A 176 -4.83 -3.62 4.98
C ILE A 176 -5.67 -3.95 3.75
N GLY A 177 -5.86 -2.95 2.89
CA GLY A 177 -6.37 -3.13 1.54
C GLY A 177 -5.22 -2.93 0.56
N ILE A 178 -5.05 -3.87 -0.36
CA ILE A 178 -4.08 -3.76 -1.44
C ILE A 178 -4.77 -4.14 -2.74
N SER A 179 -4.54 -3.36 -3.77
CA SER A 179 -4.93 -3.68 -5.14
C SER A 179 -3.88 -3.19 -6.12
N SER A 180 -3.68 -3.90 -7.20
CA SER A 180 -2.75 -3.50 -8.25
C SER A 180 -3.27 -3.84 -9.63
N LYS A 181 -2.92 -3.04 -10.62
CA LYS A 181 -3.30 -3.26 -12.03
C LYS A 181 -2.29 -2.62 -12.96
N GLU A 182 -2.09 -3.27 -14.09
CA GLU A 182 -1.34 -2.72 -15.21
C GLU A 182 -2.30 -2.51 -16.40
N ILE A 183 -2.24 -1.31 -16.99
CA ILE A 183 -3.05 -0.94 -18.16
C ILE A 183 -2.11 -0.25 -19.16
N ASN A 184 -1.96 -0.83 -20.35
CA ASN A 184 -1.13 -0.28 -21.44
C ASN A 184 0.30 0.07 -20.99
N GLY A 185 0.93 -0.81 -20.16
CA GLY A 185 2.28 -0.59 -19.63
C GLY A 185 2.36 0.47 -18.52
N LYS A 186 1.23 0.99 -18.03
CA LYS A 186 1.13 1.83 -16.84
C LYS A 186 0.67 0.99 -15.67
N PHE A 187 1.47 0.95 -14.62
CA PHE A 187 1.17 0.22 -13.40
C PHE A 187 0.70 1.16 -12.29
N ALA A 188 -0.23 0.71 -11.49
CA ALA A 188 -0.61 1.34 -10.25
C ALA A 188 -0.90 0.29 -9.18
N CYS A 189 -0.41 0.56 -7.97
CA CYS A 189 -0.73 -0.16 -6.75
C CYS A 189 -1.32 0.83 -5.74
N PHE A 190 -2.38 0.44 -5.07
CA PHE A 190 -3.03 1.21 -4.01
C PHE A 190 -2.95 0.43 -2.72
N VAL A 191 -2.56 1.11 -1.66
CA VAL A 191 -2.49 0.55 -0.31
C VAL A 191 -3.27 1.45 0.64
N THR A 192 -4.12 0.83 1.45
CA THR A 192 -4.87 1.48 2.53
C THR A 192 -4.64 0.74 3.83
N LEU A 193 -4.62 1.45 4.93
CA LEU A 193 -4.49 0.89 6.27
C LEU A 193 -5.63 1.39 7.16
N SER A 194 -6.13 0.50 8.01
CA SER A 194 -7.15 0.82 9.00
C SER A 194 -6.88 0.14 10.34
N SER A 195 -7.24 0.84 11.41
CA SER A 195 -7.21 0.30 12.78
C SER A 195 -8.51 -0.41 13.18
N SER A 196 -9.59 -0.19 12.43
CA SER A 196 -10.91 -0.85 12.61
C SER A 196 -11.68 -0.87 11.28
N LEU A 197 -12.68 -1.72 11.20
CA LEU A 197 -13.62 -1.81 10.07
C LEU A 197 -14.98 -1.28 10.48
#